data_ece8c4af22a16527c9dd9131453ae891
#
_entry.id   ece8c4af22a16527c9dd9131453ae891
#
_cell.length_a   1.000
_cell.length_b   1.000
_cell.length_c   1.000
_cell.angle_alpha   90.00
_cell.angle_beta   90.00
_cell.angle_gamma   90.00
#
_symmetry.space_group_name_H-M   'P 1'
#
loop_
_entity.id
_entity.type
_entity.pdbx_description
1 polymer ?
#
loop_
_entity_poly.entity_id
_entity_poly.type
_entity_poly.pdbx_seq_one_letter_code
_entity_poly.pdbx_strand_id
1 'polypeptide(L)'
;MAYYIGLISGTSMDAIDAALVTLDGAEIGLIAYQETPYSSEITALLHRAVVTKSALTADEVGALHSGIGREFAAAANRVVTESGLQAHDIAAIGSHGQTLTHRPRANPPFSVQLGDPSVIAYHTGITTVADFQIGRASCRERV
;
A
#
# COMPACT_ATOMS: atom_id res chain seq x y z
N MET A 1 -1.20 15.57 -19.31
CA MET A 1 -0.56 15.34 -17.99
C MET A 1 -1.60 14.75 -17.05
N ALA A 2 -1.32 13.62 -16.46
CA ALA A 2 -2.24 12.94 -15.54
C ALA A 2 -1.59 12.82 -14.15
N TYR A 3 -2.42 12.93 -13.09
CA TYR A 3 -1.98 12.75 -11.72
C TYR A 3 -2.21 11.33 -11.26
N TYR A 4 -1.26 10.80 -10.51
CA TYR A 4 -1.30 9.47 -9.92
C TYR A 4 -0.81 9.51 -8.48
N ILE A 5 -1.26 8.56 -7.68
CA ILE A 5 -0.77 8.39 -6.31
C ILE A 5 -0.10 7.03 -6.17
N GLY A 6 1.10 7.01 -5.60
CA GLY A 6 1.75 5.78 -5.14
C GLY A 6 1.64 5.65 -3.64
N LEU A 7 1.22 4.47 -3.17
CA LEU A 7 1.11 4.15 -1.74
C LEU A 7 1.95 2.92 -1.42
N ILE A 8 2.79 3.03 -0.40
CA ILE A 8 3.59 1.92 0.10
C ILE A 8 3.81 2.06 1.61
N SER A 9 3.95 0.93 2.29
CA SER A 9 4.57 0.88 3.61
C SER A 9 5.77 -0.04 3.56
N GLY A 10 6.89 0.44 4.05
CA GLY A 10 8.16 -0.26 4.03
C GLY A 10 8.26 -1.39 5.06
N THR A 11 9.43 -2.03 5.10
CA THR A 11 9.72 -3.14 6.03
C THR A 11 9.82 -2.71 7.50
N SER A 12 10.02 -1.43 7.76
CA SER A 12 9.97 -0.84 9.11
C SER A 12 8.57 -0.92 9.75
N MET A 13 7.50 -1.00 8.93
CA MET A 13 6.11 -1.15 9.36
C MET A 13 5.62 -0.03 10.30
N ASP A 14 6.18 1.15 10.18
CA ASP A 14 5.91 2.28 11.06
C ASP A 14 5.06 3.37 10.40
N ALA A 15 5.14 3.49 9.07
CA ALA A 15 4.46 4.56 8.35
C ALA A 15 4.06 4.15 6.93
N ILE A 16 3.15 4.95 6.40
CA ILE A 16 2.65 4.89 5.02
C ILE A 16 3.25 6.06 4.26
N ASP A 17 3.93 5.74 3.18
CA ASP A 17 4.41 6.72 2.22
C ASP A 17 3.37 6.94 1.13
N ALA A 18 2.94 8.18 0.94
CA ALA A 18 2.05 8.60 -0.12
C ALA A 18 2.73 9.63 -1.00
N ALA A 19 2.88 9.34 -2.28
CA ALA A 19 3.47 10.22 -3.26
C ALA A 19 2.46 10.58 -4.35
N LEU A 20 2.21 11.87 -4.55
CA LEU A 20 1.44 12.39 -5.67
C LEU A 20 2.40 12.75 -6.79
N VAL A 21 2.20 12.19 -7.95
CA VAL A 21 3.09 12.37 -9.10
C VAL A 21 2.32 12.71 -10.37
N THR A 22 3.02 13.34 -11.30
CA THR A 22 2.58 13.44 -12.70
C THR A 22 3.36 12.44 -13.55
N LEU A 23 2.70 11.88 -14.56
CA LEU A 23 3.34 11.08 -15.59
C LEU A 23 3.12 11.76 -16.95
N ASP A 24 4.22 12.02 -17.67
CA ASP A 24 4.21 12.53 -19.03
C ASP A 24 5.23 11.73 -19.86
N GLY A 25 4.72 10.73 -20.57
CA GLY A 25 5.56 9.75 -21.24
C GLY A 25 6.45 9.00 -20.24
N ALA A 26 7.78 9.18 -20.34
CA ALA A 26 8.76 8.58 -19.45
C ALA A 26 9.15 9.48 -18.27
N GLU A 27 8.67 10.72 -18.24
CA GLU A 27 9.02 11.67 -17.19
C GLU A 27 8.05 11.57 -16.02
N ILE A 28 8.61 11.51 -14.80
CA ILE A 28 7.88 11.46 -13.53
C ILE A 28 8.16 12.74 -12.77
N GLY A 29 7.11 13.52 -12.50
CA GLY A 29 7.18 14.70 -11.66
C GLY A 29 6.60 14.44 -10.28
N LEU A 30 7.38 14.66 -9.22
CA LEU A 30 6.88 14.61 -7.85
C LEU A 30 6.19 15.93 -7.50
N ILE A 31 4.91 15.87 -7.14
CA ILE A 31 4.08 17.03 -6.77
C ILE A 31 4.03 17.19 -5.25
N ALA A 32 3.77 16.11 -4.54
CA ALA A 32 3.70 16.08 -3.08
C ALA A 32 4.08 14.70 -2.55
N TYR A 33 4.60 14.69 -1.33
CA TYR A 33 4.94 13.47 -0.61
C TYR A 33 4.58 13.63 0.86
N GLN A 34 4.04 12.59 1.43
CA GLN A 34 3.72 12.52 2.85
C GLN A 34 4.04 11.15 3.43
N GLU A 35 4.58 11.17 4.62
CA GLU A 35 4.70 10.01 5.49
C GLU A 35 3.64 10.12 6.59
N THR A 36 2.85 9.06 6.78
CA THR A 36 1.80 9.01 7.80
C THR A 36 2.02 7.78 8.68
N PRO A 37 2.27 7.95 9.98
CA PRO A 37 2.40 6.82 10.90
C PRO A 37 1.11 5.98 10.94
N TYR A 38 1.27 4.67 11.10
CA TYR A 38 0.13 3.80 11.43
C TYR A 38 -0.46 4.14 12.80
N SER A 39 -1.73 3.83 12.99
CA SER A 39 -2.33 3.81 14.32
C SER A 39 -1.61 2.80 15.22
N SER A 40 -1.68 3.02 16.52
CA SER A 40 -1.08 2.12 17.51
C SER A 40 -1.67 0.70 17.43
N GLU A 41 -2.93 0.59 17.03
CA GLU A 41 -3.65 -0.66 16.87
C GLU A 41 -3.09 -1.50 15.71
N ILE A 42 -2.91 -0.90 14.54
CA ILE A 42 -2.30 -1.55 13.38
C ILE A 42 -0.85 -1.90 13.67
N THR A 43 -0.09 -0.99 14.26
CA THR A 43 1.31 -1.22 14.63
C THR A 43 1.46 -2.42 15.57
N ALA A 44 0.60 -2.55 16.58
CA ALA A 44 0.65 -3.67 17.53
C ALA A 44 0.38 -5.02 16.84
N LEU A 45 -0.61 -5.07 15.95
CA LEU A 45 -0.92 -6.29 15.21
C LEU A 45 0.19 -6.67 14.21
N LEU A 46 0.75 -5.70 13.49
CA LEU A 46 1.87 -5.92 12.59
C LEU A 46 3.11 -6.40 13.34
N HIS A 47 3.42 -5.77 14.47
CA HIS A 47 4.55 -6.20 15.31
C HIS A 47 4.39 -7.65 15.77
N ARG A 48 3.19 -8.02 16.22
CA ARG A 48 2.90 -9.39 16.64
C ARG A 48 3.06 -10.38 15.48
N ALA A 49 2.59 -10.04 14.29
CA ALA A 49 2.63 -10.93 13.14
C ALA A 49 4.04 -11.09 12.56
N VAL A 50 4.80 -10.01 12.44
CA VAL A 50 6.05 -9.97 11.67
C VAL A 50 7.28 -10.08 12.58
N VAL A 51 7.30 -9.36 13.69
CA VAL A 51 8.46 -9.32 14.59
C VAL A 51 8.46 -10.50 15.54
N THR A 52 7.37 -10.71 16.28
CA THR A 52 7.26 -11.85 17.21
C THR A 52 6.89 -13.15 16.51
N LYS A 53 6.52 -13.09 15.24
CA LYS A 53 6.11 -14.24 14.41
C LYS A 53 5.00 -15.09 15.05
N SER A 54 4.12 -14.43 15.81
CA SER A 54 2.96 -15.08 16.40
C SER A 54 1.92 -15.34 15.34
N ALA A 55 1.26 -16.50 15.41
CA ALA A 55 0.19 -16.83 14.49
C ALA A 55 -0.97 -15.82 14.62
N LEU A 56 -1.52 -15.43 13.48
CA LEU A 56 -2.75 -14.65 13.39
C LEU A 56 -3.91 -15.55 13.02
N THR A 57 -5.09 -15.26 13.56
CA THR A 57 -6.34 -15.85 13.09
C THR A 57 -6.73 -15.27 11.74
N ALA A 58 -7.63 -15.95 11.02
CA ALA A 58 -8.19 -15.42 9.77
C ALA A 58 -8.87 -14.05 9.98
N ASP A 59 -9.57 -13.88 11.10
CA ASP A 59 -10.25 -12.62 11.45
C ASP A 59 -9.24 -11.49 11.69
N GLU A 60 -8.12 -11.78 12.35
CA GLU A 60 -7.06 -10.80 12.58
C GLU A 60 -6.36 -10.40 11.28
N VAL A 61 -6.15 -11.34 10.36
CA VAL A 61 -5.61 -11.03 9.02
C VAL A 61 -6.60 -10.17 8.23
N GLY A 62 -7.89 -10.49 8.26
CA GLY A 62 -8.94 -9.70 7.64
C GLY A 62 -9.05 -8.29 8.22
N ALA A 63 -8.99 -8.16 9.54
CA ALA A 63 -8.98 -6.87 10.23
C ALA A 63 -7.78 -6.02 9.86
N LEU A 64 -6.57 -6.61 9.80
CA LEU A 64 -5.36 -5.94 9.32
C LEU A 64 -5.51 -5.51 7.87
N HIS A 65 -5.96 -6.39 6.99
CA HIS A 65 -6.12 -6.10 5.57
C HIS A 65 -7.04 -4.91 5.32
N SER A 66 -8.21 -4.92 5.95
CA SER A 66 -9.18 -3.83 5.88
C SER A 66 -8.67 -2.55 6.58
N GLY A 67 -8.10 -2.69 7.78
CA GLY A 67 -7.58 -1.57 8.56
C GLY A 67 -6.46 -0.82 7.86
N ILE A 68 -5.48 -1.53 7.31
CA ILE A 68 -4.40 -0.96 6.51
C ILE A 68 -4.98 -0.27 5.26
N GLY A 69 -5.96 -0.88 4.61
CA GLY A 69 -6.65 -0.26 3.47
C GLY A 69 -7.30 1.09 3.84
N ARG A 70 -7.92 1.20 5.00
CA ARG A 70 -8.49 2.46 5.50
C ARG A 70 -7.43 3.52 5.77
N GLU A 71 -6.32 3.14 6.38
CA GLU A 71 -5.23 4.08 6.68
C GLU A 71 -4.52 4.53 5.39
N PHE A 72 -4.36 3.64 4.41
CA PHE A 72 -3.86 3.97 3.08
C PHE A 72 -4.79 4.97 2.35
N ALA A 73 -6.10 4.74 2.43
CA ALA A 73 -7.07 5.66 1.86
C ALA A 73 -7.01 7.05 2.52
N ALA A 74 -6.86 7.09 3.85
CA ALA A 74 -6.69 8.35 4.57
C ALA A 74 -5.41 9.09 4.16
N ALA A 75 -4.29 8.38 3.98
CA ALA A 75 -3.05 8.96 3.50
C ALA A 75 -3.18 9.53 2.07
N ALA A 76 -3.85 8.79 1.18
CA ALA A 76 -4.13 9.25 -0.18
C ALA A 76 -5.01 10.51 -0.18
N ASN A 77 -6.10 10.50 0.56
CA ASN A 77 -7.00 11.67 0.65
C ASN A 77 -6.28 12.90 1.20
N ARG A 78 -5.37 12.71 2.15
CA ARG A 78 -4.59 13.81 2.73
C ARG A 78 -3.67 14.44 1.69
N VAL A 79 -2.90 13.65 0.94
CA VAL A 79 -1.98 14.19 -0.08
C VAL A 79 -2.74 14.89 -1.20
N VAL A 80 -3.94 14.43 -1.57
CA VAL A 80 -4.82 15.10 -2.53
C VAL A 80 -5.26 16.47 -1.98
N THR A 81 -5.81 16.49 -0.76
CA THR A 81 -6.34 17.72 -0.14
C THR A 81 -5.25 18.78 0.03
N GLU A 82 -4.07 18.40 0.50
CA GLU A 82 -2.96 19.34 0.72
C GLU A 82 -2.37 19.86 -0.59
N SER A 83 -2.55 19.13 -1.69
CA SER A 83 -2.14 19.59 -3.03
C SER A 83 -3.16 20.52 -3.68
N GLY A 84 -4.31 20.74 -3.06
CA GLY A 84 -5.39 21.55 -3.63
C GLY A 84 -6.15 20.88 -4.76
N LEU A 85 -5.92 19.58 -4.97
CA LEU A 85 -6.59 18.77 -5.99
C LEU A 85 -7.87 18.10 -5.42
N GLN A 86 -8.64 17.51 -6.32
CA GLN A 86 -9.82 16.71 -6.00
C GLN A 86 -9.62 15.26 -6.46
N ALA A 87 -10.41 14.34 -5.91
CA ALA A 87 -10.32 12.93 -6.26
C ALA A 87 -10.45 12.68 -7.78
N HIS A 88 -11.30 13.47 -8.45
CA HIS A 88 -11.52 13.32 -9.90
C HIS A 88 -10.35 13.81 -10.77
N ASP A 89 -9.38 14.54 -10.19
CA ASP A 89 -8.16 14.94 -10.89
C ASP A 89 -7.14 13.79 -10.92
N ILE A 90 -7.31 12.78 -10.08
CA ILE A 90 -6.39 11.65 -9.94
C ILE A 90 -6.84 10.51 -10.84
N ALA A 91 -5.98 10.12 -11.77
CA ALA A 91 -6.28 9.05 -12.73
C ALA A 91 -6.34 7.66 -12.04
N ALA A 92 -5.40 7.38 -11.14
CA ALA A 92 -5.38 6.13 -10.39
C ALA A 92 -4.45 6.21 -9.17
N ILE A 93 -4.68 5.27 -8.24
CA ILE A 93 -3.79 4.96 -7.12
C ILE A 93 -3.10 3.63 -7.42
N GLY A 94 -1.77 3.58 -7.31
CA GLY A 94 -1.01 2.34 -7.25
C GLY A 94 -0.68 2.02 -5.80
N SER A 95 -1.22 0.92 -5.26
CA SER A 95 -0.99 0.52 -3.87
C SER A 95 -0.12 -0.73 -3.81
N HIS A 96 1.08 -0.59 -3.24
CA HIS A 96 1.94 -1.73 -2.92
C HIS A 96 1.43 -2.49 -1.69
N GLY A 97 0.80 -1.79 -0.76
CA GLY A 97 0.40 -2.36 0.53
C GLY A 97 1.56 -2.50 1.51
N GLN A 98 1.29 -3.26 2.57
CA GLN A 98 2.24 -3.65 3.62
C GLN A 98 2.59 -5.12 3.47
N THR A 99 3.85 -5.44 3.25
CA THR A 99 4.28 -6.83 3.18
C THR A 99 4.14 -7.51 4.54
N LEU A 100 3.31 -8.54 4.59
CA LEU A 100 3.16 -9.42 5.75
C LEU A 100 4.21 -10.53 5.71
N THR A 101 4.37 -11.16 4.55
CA THR A 101 5.34 -12.24 4.36
C THR A 101 5.79 -12.31 2.91
N HIS A 102 7.04 -12.70 2.71
CA HIS A 102 7.63 -12.90 1.39
C HIS A 102 8.39 -14.22 1.37
N ARG A 103 7.96 -15.15 0.54
CA ARG A 103 8.51 -16.50 0.46
C ARG A 103 8.82 -16.89 -0.99
N PRO A 104 9.84 -16.26 -1.62
CA PRO A 104 10.15 -16.51 -3.04
C PRO A 104 10.72 -17.92 -3.30
N ARG A 105 11.19 -18.60 -2.25
CA ARG A 105 11.73 -19.97 -2.34
C ARG A 105 10.78 -21.04 -1.81
N ALA A 106 9.56 -20.68 -1.44
CA ALA A 106 8.53 -21.65 -1.06
C ALA A 106 8.03 -22.39 -2.31
N ASN A 107 7.37 -23.51 -2.09
CA ASN A 107 6.74 -24.26 -3.18
C ASN A 107 5.23 -24.43 -2.88
N PRO A 108 4.33 -23.66 -3.56
CA PRO A 108 4.63 -22.61 -4.54
C PRO A 108 5.22 -21.35 -3.89
N PRO A 109 5.97 -20.52 -4.65
CA PRO A 109 6.45 -19.23 -4.16
C PRO A 109 5.29 -18.24 -3.99
N PHE A 110 5.36 -17.40 -2.96
CA PHE A 110 4.32 -16.40 -2.70
C PHE A 110 4.85 -15.16 -1.98
N SER A 111 4.07 -14.10 -2.09
CA SER A 111 4.22 -12.87 -1.31
C SER A 111 2.83 -12.38 -0.92
N VAL A 112 2.68 -11.95 0.33
CA VAL A 112 1.40 -11.44 0.84
C VAL A 112 1.59 -9.98 1.26
N GLN A 113 0.88 -9.10 0.58
CA GLN A 113 0.76 -7.69 0.92
C GLN A 113 -0.65 -7.43 1.47
N LEU A 114 -0.73 -6.72 2.59
CA LEU A 114 -2.00 -6.29 3.19
C LEU A 114 -2.31 -4.84 2.82
N GLY A 115 -3.58 -4.49 2.87
CA GLY A 115 -4.12 -3.21 2.46
C GLY A 115 -5.12 -3.40 1.33
N ASP A 116 -6.39 -3.64 1.69
CA ASP A 116 -7.45 -3.97 0.75
C ASP A 116 -7.67 -2.85 -0.28
N PRO A 117 -7.40 -3.10 -1.57
CA PRO A 117 -7.57 -2.08 -2.61
C PRO A 117 -9.03 -1.68 -2.82
N SER A 118 -9.99 -2.56 -2.50
CA SER A 118 -11.41 -2.24 -2.58
C SER A 118 -11.79 -1.22 -1.51
N VAL A 119 -11.22 -1.33 -0.32
CA VAL A 119 -11.38 -0.35 0.77
C VAL A 119 -10.76 0.99 0.38
N ILE A 120 -9.56 0.97 -0.22
CA ILE A 120 -8.92 2.19 -0.71
C ILE A 120 -9.79 2.88 -1.77
N ALA A 121 -10.23 2.14 -2.78
CA ALA A 121 -11.08 2.69 -3.85
C ALA A 121 -12.40 3.24 -3.31
N TYR A 122 -13.03 2.54 -2.38
CA TYR A 122 -14.29 2.98 -1.76
C TYR A 122 -14.14 4.31 -1.00
N HIS A 123 -13.10 4.43 -0.17
CA HIS A 123 -12.93 5.61 0.67
C HIS A 123 -12.30 6.81 -0.05
N THR A 124 -11.64 6.60 -1.19
CA THR A 124 -11.04 7.68 -1.98
C THR A 124 -11.90 8.10 -3.17
N GLY A 125 -12.73 7.19 -3.68
CA GLY A 125 -13.44 7.38 -4.95
C GLY A 125 -12.52 7.31 -6.17
N ILE A 126 -11.29 6.80 -6.02
CA ILE A 126 -10.27 6.76 -7.06
C ILE A 126 -10.00 5.30 -7.44
N THR A 127 -9.86 5.03 -8.75
CA THR A 127 -9.44 3.72 -9.25
C THR A 127 -8.14 3.28 -8.57
N THR A 128 -8.13 2.09 -7.98
CA THR A 128 -6.97 1.57 -7.26
C THR A 128 -6.43 0.31 -7.93
N VAL A 129 -5.14 0.32 -8.23
CA VAL A 129 -4.38 -0.81 -8.77
C VAL A 129 -3.49 -1.37 -7.67
N ALA A 130 -3.52 -2.68 -7.50
CA ALA A 130 -2.75 -3.37 -6.46
C ALA A 130 -2.30 -4.76 -6.95
N ASP A 131 -1.61 -5.50 -6.08
CA ASP A 131 -1.19 -6.89 -6.31
C ASP A 131 -0.25 -7.07 -7.52
N PHE A 132 0.65 -6.13 -7.72
CA PHE A 132 1.64 -6.16 -8.79
C PHE A 132 2.99 -6.79 -8.38
N GLN A 133 3.09 -7.40 -7.18
CA GLN A 133 4.32 -8.04 -6.69
C GLN A 133 4.55 -9.46 -7.23
N ILE A 134 3.55 -10.06 -7.82
CA ILE A 134 3.59 -11.44 -8.29
C ILE A 134 4.76 -11.73 -9.26
N GLY A 135 5.06 -10.78 -10.14
CA GLY A 135 6.18 -10.87 -11.08
C GLY A 135 7.56 -10.88 -10.40
N ARG A 136 7.70 -10.25 -9.25
CA ARG A 136 8.98 -10.23 -8.49
C ARG A 136 9.23 -11.53 -7.75
N ALA A 137 8.21 -12.20 -7.27
CA ALA A 137 8.34 -13.51 -6.64
C ALA A 137 8.86 -14.54 -7.65
N SER A 138 8.40 -14.47 -8.90
CA SER A 138 8.81 -15.37 -9.99
C SER A 138 10.12 -14.96 -10.69
N CYS A 139 10.47 -13.68 -10.70
CA CYS A 139 11.70 -13.21 -11.38
C CYS A 139 13.00 -13.53 -10.63
N ARG A 140 12.97 -13.82 -9.34
CA ARG A 140 14.17 -14.16 -8.57
C ARG A 140 14.71 -15.56 -8.82
N GLU A 141 14.01 -16.38 -9.54
CA GLU A 141 14.50 -17.70 -9.95
C GLU A 141 15.45 -17.67 -11.16
N ARG A 142 15.69 -16.49 -11.73
CA ARG A 142 16.52 -16.33 -12.94
C ARG A 142 17.88 -15.70 -12.71
N VAL A 143 18.32 -15.65 -11.50
CA VAL A 143 19.66 -15.14 -11.17
C VAL A 143 20.49 -16.24 -10.55
#